data_a58fde23cc8a9284de6f12b20ed7de5f
#
_entry.id   a58fde23cc8a9284de6f12b20ed7de5f
#
_cell.length_a   1.000
_cell.length_b   1.000
_cell.length_c   1.000
_cell.angle_alpha   90.00
_cell.angle_beta   90.00
_cell.angle_gamma   90.00
#
_symmetry.space_group_name_H-M   'P 1'
#
loop_
_entity.id
_entity.type
_entity.pdbx_description
1 polymer ?
#
loop_
_entity_poly.entity_id
_entity_poly.type
_entity_poly.pdbx_seq_one_letter_code
_entity_poly.pdbx_strand_id
1 'polypeptide(L)'
;MHAWTKTGEPTKHLEPWGNAGAFSTLRLFPNRFIPFREAYLQRVLDSAEILQQSWIPELDLLEKRLDEYLSKSPIEEGLVRICLFEESIGISDRPAISDGKPVKGWLLQYRRPVPTAKSTQEKELYGRLSELDLSSEDWILIDPKDNEIRESATSNLIFIQGDSLVIPEKQILQGIVLRNLLPALSDSFPIIRSIPKDHDLDQYNEILLCGTGRGVAQLSALPERGWTSSSSVTFSQIRSIYEQLIKPSDARIPF
;
A
#
# COMPACT_ATOMS: atom_id res chain seq x y z
N MET A 1 -18.94 -3.59 7.75
CA MET A 1 -17.85 -4.17 8.53
C MET A 1 -18.34 -5.51 9.09
N HIS A 2 -17.63 -6.61 8.77
CA HIS A 2 -18.00 -7.96 9.22
C HIS A 2 -16.80 -8.62 9.86
N ALA A 3 -17.02 -9.52 10.81
CA ALA A 3 -15.98 -10.33 11.41
C ALA A 3 -16.44 -11.74 11.74
N TRP A 4 -15.49 -12.67 11.74
CA TRP A 4 -15.69 -14.09 12.04
C TRP A 4 -14.60 -14.57 12.99
N THR A 5 -14.98 -15.43 13.93
CA THR A 5 -14.01 -16.15 14.75
C THR A 5 -13.21 -17.15 13.91
N LYS A 6 -12.14 -17.69 14.45
CA LYS A 6 -11.36 -18.78 13.82
C LYS A 6 -12.19 -20.04 13.54
N THR A 7 -13.30 -20.26 14.28
CA THR A 7 -14.26 -21.34 14.03
C THR A 7 -15.30 -21.00 12.98
N GLY A 8 -15.34 -19.74 12.50
CA GLY A 8 -16.22 -19.31 11.44
C GLY A 8 -17.51 -18.64 11.89
N GLU A 9 -17.74 -18.53 13.19
CA GLU A 9 -18.92 -17.88 13.74
C GLU A 9 -18.83 -16.34 13.60
N PRO A 10 -19.94 -15.66 13.29
CA PRO A 10 -19.98 -14.20 13.31
C PRO A 10 -19.56 -13.65 14.68
N THR A 11 -18.76 -12.58 14.67
CA THR A 11 -18.32 -11.93 15.90
C THR A 11 -18.25 -10.42 15.72
N LYS A 12 -17.97 -9.71 16.82
CA LYS A 12 -17.77 -8.26 16.79
C LYS A 12 -16.44 -7.96 16.08
N HIS A 13 -16.48 -7.04 15.12
CA HIS A 13 -15.27 -6.53 14.48
C HIS A 13 -14.42 -5.77 15.50
N LEU A 14 -13.13 -6.11 15.58
CA LEU A 14 -12.17 -5.37 16.39
C LEU A 14 -11.72 -4.11 15.64
N GLU A 15 -11.58 -3.01 16.37
CA GLU A 15 -10.85 -1.84 15.85
C GLU A 15 -9.41 -2.27 15.58
N PRO A 16 -8.88 -2.12 14.35
CA PRO A 16 -7.58 -2.68 14.03
C PRO A 16 -6.42 -2.03 14.78
N TRP A 17 -6.51 -0.72 14.98
CA TRP A 17 -5.36 0.04 15.46
C TRP A 17 -5.09 -0.15 16.95
N GLY A 18 -3.91 -0.71 17.25
CA GLY A 18 -3.46 -1.00 18.60
C GLY A 18 -3.70 -2.44 19.07
N ASN A 19 -4.49 -3.22 18.34
CA ASN A 19 -4.62 -4.65 18.58
C ASN A 19 -3.52 -5.42 17.82
N ALA A 20 -3.05 -6.53 18.38
CA ALA A 20 -2.07 -7.38 17.72
C ALA A 20 -2.71 -8.09 16.52
N GLY A 21 -2.19 -7.80 15.33
CA GLY A 21 -2.71 -8.39 14.11
C GLY A 21 -1.94 -7.96 12.86
N ALA A 22 -2.22 -8.68 11.77
CA ALA A 22 -1.79 -8.34 10.42
C ALA A 22 -2.95 -7.79 9.61
N PHE A 23 -2.67 -6.98 8.59
CA PHE A 23 -3.72 -6.55 7.69
C PHE A 23 -3.24 -6.39 6.24
N SER A 24 -4.17 -6.38 5.31
CA SER A 24 -3.94 -5.96 3.94
C SER A 24 -5.09 -5.09 3.48
N THR A 25 -4.79 -4.17 2.58
CA THR A 25 -5.81 -3.38 1.89
C THR A 25 -5.77 -3.75 0.42
N LEU A 26 -6.93 -4.04 -0.16
CA LEU A 26 -7.13 -4.41 -1.55
C LEU A 26 -7.84 -3.26 -2.26
N ARG A 27 -7.55 -3.04 -3.55
CA ARG A 27 -8.30 -2.13 -4.38
C ARG A 27 -9.41 -2.88 -5.09
N LEU A 28 -10.65 -2.44 -4.91
CA LEU A 28 -11.84 -2.89 -5.61
C LEU A 28 -12.14 -1.88 -6.73
N PHE A 29 -12.12 -2.34 -7.96
CA PHE A 29 -12.50 -1.59 -9.16
C PHE A 29 -13.96 -1.91 -9.55
N PRO A 30 -14.57 -1.15 -10.49
CA PRO A 30 -15.89 -1.46 -11.01
C PRO A 30 -16.05 -2.93 -11.41
N ASN A 31 -17.29 -3.44 -11.31
CA ASN A 31 -17.61 -4.86 -11.47
C ASN A 31 -16.95 -5.77 -10.43
N ARG A 32 -16.57 -5.21 -9.27
CA ARG A 32 -15.93 -5.91 -8.15
C ARG A 32 -14.62 -6.59 -8.53
N PHE A 33 -13.94 -6.09 -9.55
CA PHE A 33 -12.64 -6.59 -9.97
C PHE A 33 -11.55 -6.17 -8.97
N ILE A 34 -10.74 -7.12 -8.54
CA ILE A 34 -9.60 -6.91 -7.64
C ILE A 34 -8.33 -7.41 -8.34
N PRO A 35 -7.53 -6.51 -8.96
CA PRO A 35 -6.24 -6.91 -9.50
C PRO A 35 -5.33 -7.40 -8.37
N PHE A 36 -4.50 -8.40 -8.66
CA PHE A 36 -3.54 -8.98 -7.71
C PHE A 36 -4.20 -9.53 -6.41
N ARG A 37 -5.44 -9.99 -6.48
CA ARG A 37 -6.23 -10.46 -5.33
C ARG A 37 -5.46 -11.42 -4.45
N GLU A 38 -4.94 -12.50 -5.01
CA GLU A 38 -4.16 -13.51 -4.30
C GLU A 38 -2.95 -12.91 -3.58
N ALA A 39 -2.20 -12.01 -4.25
CA ALA A 39 -1.03 -11.37 -3.66
C ALA A 39 -1.37 -10.50 -2.43
N TYR A 40 -2.54 -9.87 -2.41
CA TYR A 40 -3.01 -9.14 -1.23
C TYR A 40 -3.37 -10.06 -0.07
N LEU A 41 -4.01 -11.19 -0.34
CA LEU A 41 -4.38 -12.17 0.67
C LEU A 41 -3.13 -12.87 1.22
N GLN A 42 -2.22 -13.28 0.34
CA GLN A 42 -0.94 -13.87 0.76
C GLN A 42 -0.17 -12.91 1.66
N ARG A 43 -0.13 -11.60 1.37
CA ARG A 43 0.54 -10.63 2.23
C ARG A 43 -0.03 -10.56 3.65
N VAL A 44 -1.32 -10.82 3.85
CA VAL A 44 -1.89 -10.93 5.22
C VAL A 44 -1.25 -12.10 5.96
N LEU A 45 -1.17 -13.27 5.30
CA LEU A 45 -0.59 -14.48 5.86
C LEU A 45 0.90 -14.31 6.14
N ASP A 46 1.66 -13.83 5.16
CA ASP A 46 3.10 -13.53 5.31
C ASP A 46 3.36 -12.56 6.48
N SER A 47 2.52 -11.52 6.59
CA SER A 47 2.65 -10.55 7.69
C SER A 47 2.31 -11.17 9.05
N ALA A 48 1.31 -12.05 9.12
CA ALA A 48 0.95 -12.77 10.33
C ALA A 48 2.08 -13.73 10.77
N GLU A 49 2.73 -14.38 9.82
CA GLU A 49 3.89 -15.25 10.07
C GLU A 49 5.09 -14.45 10.61
N ILE A 50 5.45 -13.33 9.96
CA ILE A 50 6.51 -12.42 10.43
C ILE A 50 6.22 -11.90 11.84
N LEU A 51 4.94 -11.61 12.14
CA LEU A 51 4.48 -11.14 13.45
C LEU A 51 4.28 -12.27 14.47
N GLN A 52 4.55 -13.52 14.09
CA GLN A 52 4.47 -14.71 14.93
C GLN A 52 3.08 -14.91 15.57
N GLN A 53 2.02 -14.67 14.79
CA GLN A 53 0.66 -14.90 15.28
C GLN A 53 0.43 -16.39 15.56
N SER A 54 -0.30 -16.68 16.63
CA SER A 54 -0.59 -18.06 17.07
C SER A 54 -1.56 -18.80 16.15
N TRP A 55 -2.34 -18.06 15.35
CA TRP A 55 -3.27 -18.61 14.37
C TRP A 55 -3.10 -17.91 13.01
N ILE A 56 -2.81 -18.72 12.00
CA ILE A 56 -2.71 -18.30 10.60
C ILE A 56 -3.60 -19.24 9.79
N PRO A 57 -4.70 -18.74 9.21
CA PRO A 57 -5.59 -19.57 8.41
C PRO A 57 -4.97 -19.91 7.05
N GLU A 58 -5.52 -20.92 6.39
CA GLU A 58 -5.24 -21.19 4.98
C GLU A 58 -5.78 -20.05 4.07
N LEU A 59 -5.13 -19.87 2.91
CA LEU A 59 -5.51 -18.84 1.94
C LEU A 59 -6.98 -18.95 1.53
N ASP A 60 -7.47 -20.15 1.29
CA ASP A 60 -8.86 -20.45 0.89
C ASP A 60 -9.89 -19.90 1.90
N LEU A 61 -9.54 -19.90 3.19
CA LEU A 61 -10.43 -19.32 4.19
C LEU A 61 -10.53 -17.79 4.05
N LEU A 62 -9.40 -17.11 3.78
CA LEU A 62 -9.43 -15.66 3.53
C LEU A 62 -10.21 -15.34 2.25
N GLU A 63 -10.03 -16.11 1.18
CA GLU A 63 -10.78 -15.96 -0.06
C GLU A 63 -12.28 -16.11 0.17
N LYS A 64 -12.69 -17.18 0.84
CA LYS A 64 -14.09 -17.44 1.21
C LYS A 64 -14.69 -16.28 2.01
N ARG A 65 -13.96 -15.73 3.00
CA ARG A 65 -14.45 -14.61 3.81
C ARG A 65 -14.55 -13.32 3.01
N LEU A 66 -13.60 -13.08 2.12
CA LEU A 66 -13.67 -11.93 1.21
C LEU A 66 -14.88 -12.02 0.28
N ASP A 67 -15.14 -13.19 -0.33
CA ASP A 67 -16.29 -13.39 -1.21
C ASP A 67 -17.62 -13.28 -0.45
N GLU A 68 -17.70 -13.86 0.74
CA GLU A 68 -18.87 -13.72 1.62
C GLU A 68 -19.11 -12.26 2.00
N TYR A 69 -18.06 -11.48 2.28
CA TYR A 69 -18.16 -10.06 2.55
C TYR A 69 -18.65 -9.29 1.33
N LEU A 70 -18.01 -9.48 0.18
CA LEU A 70 -18.36 -8.77 -1.05
C LEU A 70 -19.77 -9.08 -1.53
N SER A 71 -20.25 -10.32 -1.34
CA SER A 71 -21.62 -10.68 -1.71
C SER A 71 -22.70 -9.93 -0.93
N LYS A 72 -22.39 -9.48 0.29
CA LYS A 72 -23.30 -8.78 1.20
C LYS A 72 -23.06 -7.27 1.26
N SER A 73 -21.88 -6.80 0.84
CA SER A 73 -21.53 -5.38 0.86
C SER A 73 -22.13 -4.65 -0.33
N PRO A 74 -22.65 -3.43 -0.14
CA PRO A 74 -23.11 -2.57 -1.23
C PRO A 74 -21.96 -1.91 -2.02
N ILE A 75 -20.70 -2.09 -1.59
CA ILE A 75 -19.58 -1.44 -2.24
C ILE A 75 -19.33 -2.00 -3.65
N GLU A 76 -19.32 -1.12 -4.64
CA GLU A 76 -19.03 -1.44 -6.05
C GLU A 76 -17.56 -1.19 -6.39
N GLU A 77 -17.00 -0.11 -5.83
CA GLU A 77 -15.59 0.23 -5.94
C GLU A 77 -15.08 0.90 -4.66
N GLY A 78 -13.78 0.75 -4.38
CA GLY A 78 -13.20 1.34 -3.18
C GLY A 78 -11.96 0.60 -2.68
N LEU A 79 -11.78 0.64 -1.38
CA LEU A 79 -10.74 -0.08 -0.67
C LEU A 79 -11.37 -1.07 0.30
N VAL A 80 -10.95 -2.31 0.23
CA VAL A 80 -11.35 -3.36 1.17
C VAL A 80 -10.16 -3.68 2.06
N ARG A 81 -10.34 -3.66 3.37
CA ARG A 81 -9.32 -4.04 4.35
C ARG A 81 -9.68 -5.38 4.97
N ILE A 82 -8.71 -6.30 4.97
CA ILE A 82 -8.77 -7.56 5.71
C ILE A 82 -7.78 -7.45 6.86
N CYS A 83 -8.24 -7.73 8.08
CA CYS A 83 -7.42 -7.83 9.28
C CYS A 83 -7.47 -9.26 9.81
N LEU A 84 -6.33 -9.81 10.16
CA LEU A 84 -6.16 -11.09 10.79
C LEU A 84 -5.65 -10.87 12.21
N PHE A 85 -6.44 -11.32 13.20
CA PHE A 85 -6.11 -11.32 14.61
C PHE A 85 -5.95 -12.75 15.11
N GLU A 86 -5.51 -12.95 16.35
CA GLU A 86 -5.30 -14.30 16.92
C GLU A 86 -6.54 -15.19 16.90
N GLU A 87 -7.74 -14.60 17.03
CA GLU A 87 -8.99 -15.35 17.17
C GLU A 87 -10.02 -15.01 16.10
N SER A 88 -9.72 -14.08 15.17
CA SER A 88 -10.73 -13.60 14.23
C SER A 88 -10.17 -12.99 12.96
N ILE A 89 -11.03 -12.98 11.93
CA ILE A 89 -10.83 -12.25 10.68
C ILE A 89 -11.86 -11.12 10.65
N GLY A 90 -11.40 -9.89 10.41
CA GLY A 90 -12.28 -8.73 10.23
C GLY A 90 -12.15 -8.15 8.82
N ILE A 91 -13.27 -7.80 8.18
CA ILE A 91 -13.28 -7.16 6.86
C ILE A 91 -14.11 -5.88 6.91
N SER A 92 -13.57 -4.82 6.34
CA SER A 92 -14.23 -3.52 6.21
C SER A 92 -13.90 -2.87 4.87
N ASP A 93 -14.72 -1.93 4.45
CA ASP A 93 -14.51 -1.16 3.23
C ASP A 93 -14.56 0.35 3.49
N ARG A 94 -14.06 1.11 2.52
CA ARG A 94 -14.13 2.57 2.47
C ARG A 94 -13.97 3.06 1.02
N PRO A 95 -14.40 4.30 0.70
CA PRO A 95 -14.15 4.89 -0.61
C PRO A 95 -12.65 4.99 -0.93
N ALA A 96 -12.30 4.89 -2.21
CA ALA A 96 -10.98 5.20 -2.72
C ALA A 96 -10.98 6.64 -3.26
N ILE A 97 -10.30 7.53 -2.56
CA ILE A 97 -10.38 8.98 -2.81
C ILE A 97 -9.11 9.59 -3.41
N SER A 98 -8.03 8.81 -3.49
CA SER A 98 -6.68 9.33 -3.78
C SER A 98 -6.02 8.77 -5.04
N ASP A 99 -6.74 7.96 -5.85
CA ASP A 99 -6.14 7.29 -7.01
C ASP A 99 -5.63 8.28 -8.05
N GLY A 100 -4.33 8.18 -8.38
CA GLY A 100 -3.63 8.99 -9.37
C GLY A 100 -3.53 10.49 -9.08
N LYS A 101 -4.11 10.99 -7.98
CA LYS A 101 -4.07 12.41 -7.61
C LYS A 101 -2.67 12.83 -7.17
N PRO A 102 -2.23 14.06 -7.51
CA PRO A 102 -1.00 14.61 -6.99
C PRO A 102 -1.01 14.63 -5.46
N VAL A 103 0.14 14.34 -4.86
CA VAL A 103 0.30 14.23 -3.41
C VAL A 103 1.24 15.33 -2.91
N LYS A 104 0.83 16.07 -1.90
CA LYS A 104 1.70 16.91 -1.09
C LYS A 104 2.24 16.06 0.06
N GLY A 105 3.55 15.95 0.17
CA GLY A 105 4.20 15.22 1.25
C GLY A 105 4.52 16.11 2.45
N TRP A 106 4.41 15.52 3.64
CA TRP A 106 4.88 16.10 4.89
C TRP A 106 5.89 15.16 5.52
N LEU A 107 6.93 15.67 6.13
CA LEU A 107 7.99 14.85 6.70
C LEU A 107 7.61 14.36 8.09
N LEU A 108 7.77 13.06 8.33
CA LEU A 108 7.54 12.44 9.62
C LEU A 108 8.77 11.65 10.06
N GLN A 109 9.38 12.04 11.17
CA GLN A 109 10.42 11.25 11.83
C GLN A 109 9.77 9.98 12.41
N TYR A 110 9.92 8.86 11.71
CA TYR A 110 9.33 7.60 12.13
C TYR A 110 10.09 6.40 11.57
N ARG A 111 10.35 5.42 12.45
CA ARG A 111 10.89 4.11 12.06
C ARG A 111 9.86 3.04 12.38
N ARG A 112 9.45 2.29 11.38
CA ARG A 112 8.51 1.18 11.59
C ARG A 112 9.17 0.07 12.42
N PRO A 113 8.49 -0.44 13.47
CA PRO A 113 9.04 -1.50 14.32
C PRO A 113 9.33 -2.79 13.54
N VAL A 114 8.41 -3.20 12.67
CA VAL A 114 8.54 -4.38 11.81
C VAL A 114 8.23 -3.98 10.35
N PRO A 115 9.19 -3.34 9.64
CA PRO A 115 8.92 -2.71 8.35
C PRO A 115 8.51 -3.69 7.24
N THR A 116 8.86 -4.98 7.37
CA THR A 116 8.52 -6.02 6.39
C THR A 116 7.12 -6.61 6.57
N ALA A 117 6.44 -6.33 7.69
CA ALA A 117 5.08 -6.78 7.96
C ALA A 117 4.09 -5.62 7.98
N LYS A 118 2.86 -5.88 7.54
CA LYS A 118 1.78 -4.91 7.64
C LYS A 118 1.00 -5.13 8.93
N SER A 119 1.46 -4.47 10.00
CA SER A 119 0.97 -4.66 11.37
C SER A 119 -0.12 -3.66 11.76
N THR A 120 -1.14 -4.14 12.48
CA THR A 120 -2.16 -3.30 13.11
C THR A 120 -1.66 -2.61 14.38
N GLN A 121 -0.51 -3.01 14.91
CA GLN A 121 0.09 -2.42 16.11
C GLN A 121 0.72 -1.05 15.90
N GLU A 122 0.88 -0.60 14.65
CA GLU A 122 1.41 0.73 14.32
C GLU A 122 0.37 1.85 14.53
N LYS A 123 -0.26 1.85 15.72
CA LYS A 123 -1.31 2.82 16.07
C LYS A 123 -0.84 4.27 15.99
N GLU A 124 0.41 4.53 16.37
CA GLU A 124 1.00 5.87 16.31
C GLU A 124 1.03 6.37 14.86
N LEU A 125 1.60 5.60 13.93
CA LEU A 125 1.69 5.98 12.52
C LEU A 125 0.30 6.16 11.89
N TYR A 126 -0.58 5.15 12.06
CA TYR A 126 -1.90 5.19 11.43
C TYR A 126 -2.85 6.19 12.10
N GLY A 127 -2.65 6.48 13.38
CA GLY A 127 -3.38 7.54 14.10
C GLY A 127 -3.08 8.92 13.52
N ARG A 128 -1.84 9.19 13.16
CA ARG A 128 -1.41 10.45 12.56
C ARG A 128 -1.94 10.69 11.14
N LEU A 129 -2.48 9.67 10.47
CA LEU A 129 -3.14 9.87 9.18
C LEU A 129 -4.39 10.76 9.28
N SER A 130 -4.99 10.88 10.47
CA SER A 130 -6.12 11.80 10.70
C SER A 130 -5.73 13.29 10.68
N GLU A 131 -4.43 13.59 10.72
CA GLU A 131 -3.90 14.95 10.63
C GLU A 131 -3.82 15.44 9.18
N LEU A 132 -4.06 14.56 8.18
CA LEU A 132 -3.89 14.81 6.76
C LEU A 132 -5.21 14.73 5.98
N ASP A 133 -5.28 15.48 4.88
CA ASP A 133 -6.22 15.16 3.81
C ASP A 133 -5.69 14.00 2.96
N LEU A 134 -6.12 12.79 3.29
CA LEU A 134 -5.67 11.57 2.60
C LEU A 134 -6.03 11.51 1.11
N SER A 135 -6.84 12.43 0.60
CA SER A 135 -7.10 12.51 -0.84
C SER A 135 -5.91 13.11 -1.61
N SER A 136 -5.12 13.96 -0.95
CA SER A 136 -4.06 14.78 -1.55
C SER A 136 -2.76 14.86 -0.74
N GLU A 137 -2.69 14.26 0.46
CA GLU A 137 -1.52 14.35 1.34
C GLU A 137 -1.05 12.98 1.83
N ASP A 138 0.26 12.87 2.17
CA ASP A 138 0.85 11.69 2.82
C ASP A 138 2.05 12.08 3.70
N TRP A 139 2.32 11.28 4.73
CA TRP A 139 3.55 11.37 5.50
C TRP A 139 4.68 10.65 4.75
N ILE A 140 5.78 11.35 4.48
CA ILE A 140 7.04 10.78 3.98
C ILE A 140 7.90 10.46 5.19
N LEU A 141 8.20 9.17 5.38
CA LEU A 141 8.88 8.70 6.58
C LEU A 141 10.39 8.89 6.46
N ILE A 142 10.97 9.62 7.41
CA ILE A 142 12.42 9.74 7.59
C ILE A 142 12.82 8.90 8.80
N ASP A 143 13.72 7.97 8.60
CA ASP A 143 14.26 7.18 9.70
C ASP A 143 15.15 8.05 10.61
N PRO A 144 14.83 8.20 11.91
CA PRO A 144 15.60 9.08 12.81
C PRO A 144 17.04 8.61 13.10
N LYS A 145 17.40 7.37 12.69
CA LYS A 145 18.76 6.83 12.94
C LYS A 145 19.77 7.17 11.85
N ASP A 146 19.31 7.20 10.59
CA ASP A 146 20.19 7.31 9.42
C ASP A 146 19.76 8.38 8.42
N ASN A 147 18.63 9.06 8.70
CA ASN A 147 17.97 10.04 7.84
C ASN A 147 17.57 9.50 6.46
N GLU A 148 17.41 8.18 6.34
CA GLU A 148 16.99 7.54 5.09
C GLU A 148 15.47 7.65 4.89
N ILE A 149 15.07 7.84 3.62
CA ILE A 149 13.67 7.88 3.19
C ILE A 149 13.37 6.60 2.44
N ARG A 150 12.65 5.69 3.08
CA ARG A 150 12.38 4.36 2.53
C ARG A 150 10.98 4.23 1.93
N GLU A 151 9.99 4.80 2.57
CA GLU A 151 8.58 4.71 2.16
C GLU A 151 7.77 5.88 2.72
N SER A 152 6.53 6.02 2.26
CA SER A 152 5.54 6.87 2.93
C SER A 152 4.71 6.05 3.92
N ALA A 153 3.84 6.71 4.69
CA ALA A 153 2.94 6.01 5.60
C ALA A 153 1.98 5.04 4.86
N THR A 154 1.67 5.31 3.58
CA THR A 154 0.69 4.51 2.84
C THR A 154 1.24 3.84 1.57
N SER A 155 2.46 4.18 1.11
CA SER A 155 2.98 3.77 -0.20
C SER A 155 4.49 3.53 -0.18
N ASN A 156 4.97 2.68 -1.09
CA ASN A 156 6.39 2.66 -1.45
C ASN A 156 6.74 3.90 -2.30
N LEU A 157 8.02 4.23 -2.37
CA LEU A 157 8.52 5.37 -3.12
C LEU A 157 9.40 4.91 -4.29
N ILE A 158 9.32 5.64 -5.40
CA ILE A 158 10.24 5.60 -6.52
C ILE A 158 10.77 7.01 -6.71
N PHE A 159 12.08 7.18 -6.68
CA PHE A 159 12.74 8.46 -6.93
C PHE A 159 13.33 8.45 -8.34
N ILE A 160 13.17 9.53 -9.08
CA ILE A 160 13.64 9.65 -10.45
C ILE A 160 14.85 10.57 -10.50
N GLN A 161 15.99 10.02 -10.99
CA GLN A 161 17.24 10.73 -11.16
C GLN A 161 17.69 10.59 -12.63
N GLY A 162 17.52 11.65 -13.41
CA GLY A 162 17.68 11.56 -14.86
C GLY A 162 16.73 10.52 -15.45
N ASP A 163 17.27 9.53 -16.15
CA ASP A 163 16.49 8.44 -16.76
C ASP A 163 16.38 7.20 -15.85
N SER A 164 16.91 7.25 -14.64
CA SER A 164 16.98 6.11 -13.74
C SER A 164 15.94 6.17 -12.63
N LEU A 165 15.44 4.99 -12.24
CA LEU A 165 14.57 4.83 -11.08
C LEU A 165 15.40 4.38 -9.87
N VAL A 166 15.41 5.19 -8.81
CA VAL A 166 16.02 4.84 -7.52
C VAL A 166 14.93 4.30 -6.61
N ILE A 167 15.06 3.03 -6.21
CA ILE A 167 14.02 2.31 -5.46
C ILE A 167 14.61 1.73 -4.17
N PRO A 168 14.12 2.14 -2.99
CA PRO A 168 14.47 1.52 -1.73
C PRO A 168 14.03 0.05 -1.67
N GLU A 169 14.89 -0.83 -1.14
CA GLU A 169 14.58 -2.27 -1.04
C GLU A 169 14.67 -2.84 0.36
N LYS A 170 15.43 -2.17 1.25
CA LYS A 170 15.70 -2.70 2.59
C LYS A 170 14.82 -2.04 3.62
N GLN A 171 14.32 -2.84 4.58
CA GLN A 171 13.51 -2.35 5.69
C GLN A 171 12.27 -1.56 5.23
N ILE A 172 11.58 -2.09 4.24
CA ILE A 172 10.31 -1.59 3.69
C ILE A 172 9.27 -2.70 3.65
N LEU A 173 8.02 -2.33 3.58
CA LEU A 173 6.96 -3.26 3.20
C LEU A 173 7.07 -3.57 1.71
N GLN A 174 7.02 -4.85 1.34
CA GLN A 174 6.93 -5.27 -0.05
C GLN A 174 5.53 -4.98 -0.60
N GLY A 175 5.35 -3.74 -1.10
CA GLY A 175 4.05 -3.26 -1.58
C GLY A 175 3.59 -3.98 -2.84
N ILE A 176 2.33 -4.40 -2.87
CA ILE A 176 1.78 -5.20 -3.98
C ILE A 176 1.83 -4.42 -5.30
N VAL A 177 1.52 -3.12 -5.29
CA VAL A 177 1.56 -2.30 -6.51
C VAL A 177 2.98 -2.24 -7.06
N LEU A 178 3.98 -1.83 -6.26
CA LEU A 178 5.37 -1.74 -6.73
C LEU A 178 5.92 -3.09 -7.16
N ARG A 179 5.67 -4.17 -6.40
CA ARG A 179 6.15 -5.52 -6.73
C ARG A 179 5.65 -6.00 -8.10
N ASN A 180 4.39 -5.72 -8.44
CA ASN A 180 3.83 -6.13 -9.73
C ASN A 180 4.22 -5.19 -10.88
N LEU A 181 4.61 -3.94 -10.58
CA LEU A 181 5.15 -3.01 -11.57
C LEU A 181 6.61 -3.32 -11.93
N LEU A 182 7.40 -3.79 -10.99
CA LEU A 182 8.86 -3.93 -11.13
C LEU A 182 9.32 -4.65 -12.41
N PRO A 183 8.72 -5.77 -12.87
CA PRO A 183 9.13 -6.40 -14.12
C PRO A 183 9.06 -5.44 -15.31
N ALA A 184 7.91 -4.79 -15.53
CA ALA A 184 7.71 -3.85 -16.63
C ALA A 184 8.58 -2.57 -16.49
N LEU A 185 8.86 -2.14 -15.26
CA LEU A 185 9.79 -1.02 -15.01
C LEU A 185 11.22 -1.40 -15.36
N SER A 186 11.66 -2.62 -15.03
CA SER A 186 13.00 -3.11 -15.34
C SER A 186 13.26 -3.24 -16.85
N ASP A 187 12.21 -3.50 -17.63
CA ASP A 187 12.29 -3.55 -19.09
C ASP A 187 12.38 -2.16 -19.71
N SER A 188 11.91 -1.12 -19.00
CA SER A 188 11.75 0.23 -19.55
C SER A 188 12.76 1.24 -19.02
N PHE A 189 13.32 1.02 -17.81
CA PHE A 189 14.16 1.97 -17.10
C PHE A 189 15.35 1.29 -16.43
N PRO A 190 16.52 1.95 -16.36
CA PRO A 190 17.59 1.56 -15.43
C PRO A 190 17.10 1.65 -13.98
N ILE A 191 17.27 0.58 -13.20
CA ILE A 191 16.88 0.56 -11.79
C ILE A 191 18.12 0.58 -10.90
N ILE A 192 18.19 1.56 -10.01
CA ILE A 192 19.20 1.71 -8.97
C ILE A 192 18.58 1.30 -7.63
N ARG A 193 19.17 0.30 -6.98
CA ARG A 193 18.74 -0.17 -5.66
C ARG A 193 19.53 0.60 -4.58
N SER A 194 18.95 1.70 -4.14
CA SER A 194 19.55 2.60 -3.15
C SER A 194 18.47 3.23 -2.30
N ILE A 195 18.84 3.69 -1.12
CA ILE A 195 17.93 4.37 -0.21
C ILE A 195 18.35 5.84 -0.14
N PRO A 196 17.53 6.77 -0.68
CA PRO A 196 17.77 8.20 -0.59
C PRO A 196 17.78 8.70 0.86
N LYS A 197 18.59 9.70 1.11
CA LYS A 197 18.57 10.42 2.38
C LYS A 197 17.86 11.76 2.21
N ASP A 198 17.41 12.28 3.32
CA ASP A 198 16.69 13.55 3.40
C ASP A 198 17.44 14.72 2.71
N HIS A 199 18.77 14.75 2.79
CA HIS A 199 19.59 15.79 2.16
C HIS A 199 19.89 15.54 0.68
N ASP A 200 19.46 14.40 0.12
CA ASP A 200 19.66 14.04 -1.29
C ASP A 200 18.47 14.42 -2.18
N LEU A 201 17.39 14.94 -1.61
CA LEU A 201 16.13 15.17 -2.30
C LEU A 201 16.25 16.04 -3.54
N ASP A 202 17.14 17.03 -3.54
CA ASP A 202 17.37 17.94 -4.68
C ASP A 202 17.93 17.24 -5.93
N GLN A 203 18.42 16.00 -5.79
CA GLN A 203 18.91 15.20 -6.92
C GLN A 203 17.81 14.55 -7.73
N TYR A 204 16.56 14.56 -7.23
CA TYR A 204 15.43 13.87 -7.83
C TYR A 204 14.46 14.85 -8.49
N ASN A 205 14.16 14.61 -9.78
CA ASN A 205 13.24 15.42 -10.57
C ASN A 205 11.78 15.09 -10.25
N GLU A 206 11.49 13.83 -9.97
CA GLU A 206 10.18 13.32 -9.61
C GLU A 206 10.31 12.32 -8.46
N ILE A 207 9.30 12.26 -7.61
CA ILE A 207 9.12 11.21 -6.61
C ILE A 207 7.71 10.66 -6.76
N LEU A 208 7.58 9.35 -6.88
CA LEU A 208 6.28 8.69 -7.07
C LEU A 208 5.94 7.83 -5.85
N LEU A 209 4.65 7.78 -5.55
CA LEU A 209 4.07 6.93 -4.53
C LEU A 209 3.36 5.74 -5.19
N CYS A 210 3.74 4.52 -4.80
CA CYS A 210 3.13 3.28 -5.27
C CYS A 210 2.38 2.61 -4.12
N GLY A 211 1.05 2.70 -4.11
CA GLY A 211 0.23 2.18 -3.02
C GLY A 211 -1.18 1.77 -3.47
N THR A 212 -1.81 0.89 -2.74
CA THR A 212 -3.13 0.33 -3.10
C THR A 212 -4.22 1.40 -3.29
N GLY A 213 -4.22 2.43 -2.43
CA GLY A 213 -5.22 3.49 -2.50
C GLY A 213 -4.94 4.53 -3.58
N ARG A 214 -3.65 4.72 -3.91
CA ARG A 214 -3.18 5.77 -4.84
C ARG A 214 -2.87 5.22 -6.23
N GLY A 215 -2.74 3.90 -6.36
CA GLY A 215 -2.14 3.32 -7.57
C GLY A 215 -0.70 3.79 -7.68
N VAL A 216 -0.42 4.53 -8.75
CA VAL A 216 0.81 5.35 -8.91
C VAL A 216 0.40 6.81 -8.89
N ALA A 217 0.96 7.59 -7.97
CA ALA A 217 0.71 9.01 -7.82
C ALA A 217 2.03 9.79 -7.74
N GLN A 218 2.03 11.03 -8.21
CA GLN A 218 3.21 11.90 -8.14
C GLN A 218 3.23 12.69 -6.85
N LEU A 219 4.37 12.73 -6.17
CA LEU A 219 4.64 13.70 -5.12
C LEU A 219 4.82 15.08 -5.77
N SER A 220 3.97 16.03 -5.44
CA SER A 220 4.01 17.37 -6.00
C SER A 220 5.00 18.28 -5.28
N ALA A 221 5.08 18.16 -3.96
CA ALA A 221 5.95 18.98 -3.12
C ALA A 221 6.27 18.32 -1.77
N LEU A 222 7.41 18.75 -1.19
CA LEU A 222 7.81 18.56 0.20
C LEU A 222 8.16 19.94 0.79
N PRO A 223 7.17 20.68 1.35
CA PRO A 223 7.36 22.07 1.74
C PRO A 223 8.48 22.29 2.75
N GLU A 224 8.66 21.36 3.72
CA GLU A 224 9.71 21.50 4.75
C GLU A 224 11.13 21.41 4.18
N ARG A 225 11.28 20.97 2.90
CA ARG A 225 12.55 20.93 2.18
C ARG A 225 12.61 21.90 1.00
N GLY A 226 11.55 22.64 0.74
CA GLY A 226 11.45 23.48 -0.44
C GLY A 226 11.49 22.69 -1.76
N TRP A 227 11.32 21.36 -1.71
CA TRP A 227 11.35 20.51 -2.88
C TRP A 227 9.99 20.52 -3.59
N THR A 228 10.04 20.64 -4.91
CA THR A 228 8.86 20.49 -5.78
C THR A 228 9.24 19.63 -6.98
N SER A 229 8.30 18.83 -7.45
CA SER A 229 8.50 18.06 -8.68
C SER A 229 8.75 18.99 -9.86
N SER A 230 9.84 18.78 -10.59
CA SER A 230 10.22 19.58 -11.76
C SER A 230 9.79 18.98 -13.09
N SER A 231 9.22 17.76 -13.07
CA SER A 231 8.76 17.01 -14.24
C SER A 231 7.57 16.14 -13.88
N SER A 232 6.86 15.64 -14.88
CA SER A 232 5.83 14.61 -14.77
C SER A 232 5.92 13.58 -15.91
N VAL A 233 7.03 13.57 -16.61
CA VAL A 233 7.22 12.69 -17.78
C VAL A 233 7.29 11.22 -17.36
N THR A 234 8.17 10.92 -16.40
CA THR A 234 8.34 9.54 -15.91
C THR A 234 7.11 9.08 -15.14
N PHE A 235 6.47 9.96 -14.38
CA PHE A 235 5.19 9.67 -13.75
C PHE A 235 4.15 9.21 -14.78
N SER A 236 3.98 9.95 -15.88
CA SER A 236 2.98 9.63 -16.91
C SER A 236 3.24 8.28 -17.57
N GLN A 237 4.50 7.93 -17.81
CA GLN A 237 4.90 6.63 -18.36
C GLN A 237 4.59 5.50 -17.38
N ILE A 238 5.04 5.61 -16.13
CA ILE A 238 4.83 4.58 -15.10
C ILE A 238 3.34 4.43 -14.77
N ARG A 239 2.59 5.54 -14.73
CA ARG A 239 1.13 5.50 -14.53
C ARG A 239 0.44 4.73 -15.66
N SER A 240 0.84 4.95 -16.91
CA SER A 240 0.30 4.21 -18.06
C SER A 240 0.59 2.71 -17.97
N ILE A 241 1.80 2.33 -17.57
CA ILE A 241 2.17 0.92 -17.33
C ILE A 241 1.26 0.32 -16.23
N TYR A 242 1.09 1.02 -15.12
CA TYR A 242 0.21 0.58 -14.03
C TYR A 242 -1.23 0.37 -14.50
N GLU A 243 -1.79 1.33 -15.26
CA GLU A 243 -3.15 1.25 -15.77
C GLU A 243 -3.36 0.08 -16.73
N GLN A 244 -2.33 -0.31 -17.48
CA GLN A 244 -2.38 -1.51 -18.31
C GLN A 244 -2.37 -2.80 -17.47
N LEU A 245 -1.55 -2.85 -16.41
CA LEU A 245 -1.44 -4.00 -15.53
C LEU A 245 -2.72 -4.30 -14.73
N ILE A 246 -3.49 -3.26 -14.38
CA ILE A 246 -4.72 -3.43 -13.61
C ILE A 246 -5.97 -3.62 -14.47
N LYS A 247 -5.86 -3.62 -15.80
CA LYS A 247 -6.99 -3.95 -16.68
C LYS A 247 -7.36 -5.42 -16.51
N PRO A 248 -8.66 -5.74 -16.44
CA PRO A 248 -9.10 -7.13 -16.56
C PRO A 248 -8.54 -7.71 -17.87
N SER A 249 -7.86 -8.85 -17.81
CA SER A 249 -7.52 -9.57 -19.02
C SER A 249 -8.82 -10.08 -19.65
N ASP A 250 -9.04 -9.80 -20.92
CA ASP A 250 -10.24 -10.25 -21.70
C ASP A 250 -10.43 -11.78 -21.73
N ALA A 251 -9.50 -12.53 -21.14
CA ALA A 251 -9.49 -13.99 -21.14
C ALA A 251 -10.28 -14.63 -19.98
N ARG A 252 -10.94 -13.87 -19.09
CA ARG A 252 -11.69 -14.41 -17.94
C ARG A 252 -13.07 -13.76 -17.76
N ILE A 253 -13.90 -13.81 -18.80
CA ILE A 253 -15.35 -13.76 -18.62
C ILE A 253 -15.82 -15.23 -18.72
N PRO A 254 -16.08 -15.94 -17.63
CA PRO A 254 -16.88 -17.16 -17.72
C PRO A 254 -18.31 -16.71 -18.04
N PHE A 255 -18.87 -17.25 -19.10
CA PHE A 255 -20.27 -17.17 -19.45
C PHE A 255 -21.13 -17.79 -18.37
#